data_d4f50238edf00a00ffec121d570b1b83
#
_entry.id   d4f50238edf00a00ffec121d570b1b83
#
_cell.length_a   1.000
_cell.length_b   1.000
_cell.length_c   1.000
_cell.angle_alpha   90.00
_cell.angle_beta   90.00
_cell.angle_gamma   90.00
#
_symmetry.space_group_name_H-M   'P 1'
#
loop_
_entity.id
_entity.type
_entity.pdbx_description
1 polymer ?
#
loop_
_entity_poly.entity_id
_entity_poly.type
_entity_poly.pdbx_seq_one_letter_code
_entity_poly.pdbx_strand_id
1 'polypeptide(L)'
;MSYGKNEIVNVSQVTCKNDVASWTDYLKTDSPALTMNSAIFGGIGSGTTINGVDYNSPVQAGISVMTLTNLNQQTVKIQVYIVLSRFPTPDIKINKGDVIGQINFRQTNDRPGCPNCGPYRWRLIADNDAYFVTTSCTINNGRQINVDFNQIRQDFLTQNVADAQIKQDKALSYQCDDHSATQDVLIRLVSDAAGFSPDYIKTSNANVGVAMVYNNAVVKPNNAFRTRIVNGMGSDTLTFVPVKNNVPYTSIATGPLSGSATLIFSAP
;
A
#
# COMPACT_ATOMS: atom_id res chain seq x y z
N MET A 1 0.51 -1.65 5.96
CA MET A 1 0.73 -2.71 4.93
C MET A 1 0.48 -2.14 3.55
N SER A 2 1.00 -2.79 2.52
CA SER A 2 0.87 -2.38 1.13
C SER A 2 0.27 -3.51 0.30
N TYR A 3 -0.13 -3.24 -0.95
CA TYR A 3 -0.46 -4.31 -1.88
C TYR A 3 0.66 -5.31 -2.01
N GLY A 4 0.29 -6.57 -2.23
CA GLY A 4 1.22 -7.67 -2.39
C GLY A 4 1.57 -8.32 -1.06
N LYS A 5 2.77 -8.86 -0.98
CA LYS A 5 3.28 -9.63 0.15
C LYS A 5 3.61 -8.71 1.34
N ASN A 6 3.07 -9.05 2.51
CA ASN A 6 3.35 -8.39 3.77
C ASN A 6 3.79 -9.43 4.80
N GLU A 7 5.03 -9.34 5.29
CA GLU A 7 5.52 -10.18 6.38
C GLU A 7 4.79 -9.80 7.67
N ILE A 8 4.29 -10.80 8.38
CA ILE A 8 3.58 -10.64 9.66
C ILE A 8 4.23 -11.40 10.80
N VAL A 9 5.07 -12.39 10.50
CA VAL A 9 5.82 -13.17 11.50
C VAL A 9 7.23 -13.45 10.97
N ASN A 10 8.22 -13.30 11.85
CA ASN A 10 9.59 -13.70 11.60
C ASN A 10 10.09 -14.54 12.77
N VAL A 11 10.40 -15.80 12.51
CA VAL A 11 10.86 -16.75 13.54
C VAL A 11 12.39 -16.93 13.53
N SER A 12 13.13 -16.02 12.94
CA SER A 12 14.61 -16.10 12.85
C SER A 12 15.35 -16.02 14.19
N GLN A 13 14.65 -15.80 15.29
CA GLN A 13 15.25 -15.85 16.64
C GLN A 13 15.27 -17.25 17.24
N VAL A 14 14.54 -18.19 16.67
CA VAL A 14 14.52 -19.57 17.13
C VAL A 14 15.71 -20.33 16.57
N THR A 15 16.44 -21.02 17.43
CA THR A 15 17.55 -21.88 17.04
C THR A 15 17.24 -23.34 17.38
N CYS A 16 17.65 -24.24 16.52
CA CYS A 16 17.60 -25.69 16.74
C CYS A 16 19.03 -26.23 16.80
N LYS A 17 19.24 -27.23 17.61
CA LYS A 17 20.53 -27.88 17.81
C LYS A 17 20.39 -29.39 17.64
N ASN A 18 21.37 -30.00 17.00
CA ASN A 18 21.54 -31.46 17.04
C ASN A 18 22.24 -31.87 18.34
N ASP A 19 21.68 -32.76 19.10
CA ASP A 19 22.20 -33.17 20.41
C ASP A 19 23.07 -34.44 20.36
N VAL A 20 23.15 -35.13 19.22
CA VAL A 20 23.92 -36.37 19.05
C VAL A 20 24.81 -36.25 17.82
N ALA A 21 26.12 -36.20 18.03
CA ALA A 21 27.13 -35.96 16.98
C ALA A 21 27.07 -36.94 15.80
N SER A 22 26.70 -38.19 16.07
CA SER A 22 26.67 -39.26 15.05
C SER A 22 25.34 -39.32 14.28
N TRP A 23 24.40 -38.45 14.57
CA TRP A 23 23.08 -38.43 13.93
C TRP A 23 22.94 -37.19 13.04
N THR A 24 22.09 -37.35 12.02
CA THR A 24 21.62 -36.23 11.18
C THR A 24 20.16 -36.00 11.42
N ASP A 25 19.81 -34.82 11.90
CA ASP A 25 18.41 -34.42 12.13
C ASP A 25 17.88 -33.61 10.95
N TYR A 26 16.67 -33.90 10.56
CA TYR A 26 15.95 -33.22 9.48
C TYR A 26 14.68 -32.56 10.04
N LEU A 27 14.54 -31.26 9.90
CA LEU A 27 13.30 -30.55 10.17
C LEU A 27 12.64 -30.22 8.85
N LYS A 28 11.39 -30.67 8.66
CA LYS A 28 10.59 -30.43 7.47
C LYS A 28 9.21 -29.94 7.86
N THR A 29 8.52 -29.28 6.92
CA THR A 29 7.09 -28.95 7.10
C THR A 29 6.25 -30.22 7.22
N ASP A 30 5.19 -30.19 8.06
CA ASP A 30 4.21 -31.28 8.22
C ASP A 30 2.81 -30.82 7.77
N SER A 31 1.88 -31.71 7.56
CA SER A 31 0.54 -31.38 7.06
C SER A 31 -0.45 -31.10 8.20
N PRO A 32 -1.24 -30.01 8.13
CA PRO A 32 -1.10 -28.84 7.26
C PRO A 32 0.10 -27.98 7.66
N ALA A 33 0.93 -27.57 6.72
CA ALA A 33 2.20 -26.91 7.06
C ALA A 33 1.99 -25.50 7.66
N LEU A 34 1.04 -24.75 7.13
CA LEU A 34 0.62 -23.45 7.65
C LEU A 34 -0.91 -23.40 7.73
N THR A 35 -1.42 -22.95 8.87
CA THR A 35 -2.84 -22.65 9.05
C THR A 35 -2.97 -21.25 9.63
N MET A 36 -3.63 -20.36 8.93
CA MET A 36 -3.93 -19.01 9.40
C MET A 36 -5.28 -18.99 10.12
N ASN A 37 -5.42 -18.10 11.10
CA ASN A 37 -6.69 -17.90 11.79
C ASN A 37 -7.71 -17.29 10.84
N SER A 38 -8.70 -18.06 10.43
CA SER A 38 -9.71 -17.64 9.45
C SER A 38 -10.65 -16.54 9.97
N ALA A 39 -10.78 -16.38 11.28
CA ALA A 39 -11.55 -15.28 11.87
C ALA A 39 -10.84 -13.93 11.69
N ILE A 40 -9.51 -13.94 11.57
CA ILE A 40 -8.70 -12.74 11.35
C ILE A 40 -8.38 -12.54 9.86
N PHE A 41 -8.01 -13.61 9.16
CA PHE A 41 -7.47 -13.57 7.80
C PHE A 41 -8.38 -14.23 6.75
N GLY A 42 -9.68 -14.39 7.05
CA GLY A 42 -10.60 -15.05 6.13
C GLY A 42 -10.63 -14.38 4.75
N GLY A 43 -10.40 -15.18 3.69
CA GLY A 43 -10.37 -14.69 2.32
C GLY A 43 -9.08 -13.96 1.90
N ILE A 44 -8.09 -13.85 2.78
CA ILE A 44 -6.80 -13.22 2.50
C ILE A 44 -5.79 -14.32 2.13
N GLY A 45 -5.07 -14.12 1.02
CA GLY A 45 -3.97 -15.00 0.64
C GLY A 45 -2.86 -14.98 1.70
N SER A 46 -2.24 -16.13 1.93
CA SER A 46 -1.14 -16.25 2.88
C SER A 46 -0.07 -17.22 2.39
N GLY A 47 1.05 -17.26 3.06
CA GLY A 47 2.13 -18.18 2.75
C GLY A 47 3.27 -18.09 3.75
N THR A 48 4.33 -18.83 3.45
CA THR A 48 5.56 -18.80 4.25
C THR A 48 6.77 -18.72 3.34
N THR A 49 7.77 -17.96 3.77
CA THR A 49 9.11 -17.96 3.17
C THR A 49 10.00 -18.87 4.00
N ILE A 50 10.55 -19.91 3.39
CA ILE A 50 11.45 -20.86 4.04
C ILE A 50 12.80 -20.81 3.31
N ASN A 51 13.86 -20.49 4.02
CA ASN A 51 15.22 -20.37 3.46
C ASN A 51 15.27 -19.43 2.24
N GLY A 52 14.47 -18.36 2.22
CA GLY A 52 14.42 -17.38 1.13
C GLY A 52 13.51 -17.77 -0.04
N VAL A 53 12.83 -18.92 0.01
CA VAL A 53 11.88 -19.36 -1.02
C VAL A 53 10.45 -19.20 -0.52
N ASP A 54 9.59 -18.59 -1.34
CA ASP A 54 8.18 -18.35 -1.02
C ASP A 54 7.31 -19.55 -1.39
N TYR A 55 6.43 -19.92 -0.46
CA TYR A 55 5.43 -20.97 -0.61
C TYR A 55 4.05 -20.43 -0.25
N ASN A 56 3.18 -20.28 -1.24
CA ASN A 56 1.80 -19.85 -1.02
C ASN A 56 0.96 -20.95 -0.35
N SER A 57 -0.03 -20.55 0.45
CA SER A 57 -1.00 -21.49 1.01
C SER A 57 -1.93 -22.07 -0.08
N PRO A 58 -2.22 -23.38 -0.02
CA PRO A 58 -1.82 -24.34 0.99
C PRO A 58 -0.35 -24.77 0.87
N VAL A 59 0.42 -24.56 1.95
CA VAL A 59 1.84 -24.91 1.98
C VAL A 59 2.00 -26.43 2.09
N GLN A 60 2.83 -27.00 1.23
CA GLN A 60 3.06 -28.46 1.14
C GLN A 60 3.83 -28.97 2.36
N ALA A 61 3.57 -30.22 2.75
CA ALA A 61 4.42 -30.95 3.67
C ALA A 61 5.73 -31.44 2.99
N GLY A 62 6.76 -31.67 3.81
CA GLY A 62 8.03 -32.22 3.34
C GLY A 62 9.04 -31.19 2.85
N ILE A 63 8.72 -29.88 2.85
CA ILE A 63 9.69 -28.82 2.53
C ILE A 63 10.77 -28.81 3.61
N SER A 64 12.03 -28.89 3.19
CA SER A 64 13.17 -28.87 4.10
C SER A 64 13.36 -27.49 4.74
N VAL A 65 13.32 -27.44 6.06
CA VAL A 65 13.59 -26.24 6.85
C VAL A 65 15.05 -26.18 7.23
N MET A 66 15.59 -27.29 7.74
CA MET A 66 17.02 -27.40 8.07
C MET A 66 17.46 -28.85 8.17
N THR A 67 18.77 -29.04 8.08
CA THR A 67 19.47 -30.29 8.36
C THR A 67 20.61 -30.00 9.35
N LEU A 68 20.63 -30.72 10.45
CA LEU A 68 21.61 -30.53 11.53
C LEU A 68 22.44 -31.78 11.71
N THR A 69 23.75 -31.63 11.73
CA THR A 69 24.75 -32.69 11.91
C THR A 69 25.78 -32.26 12.94
N ASN A 70 26.48 -33.21 13.54
CA ASN A 70 27.71 -32.97 14.33
C ASN A 70 27.55 -31.93 15.45
N LEU A 71 26.45 -32.01 16.21
CA LEU A 71 26.12 -31.05 17.28
C LEU A 71 25.96 -29.60 16.79
N ASN A 72 25.77 -29.37 15.51
CA ASN A 72 25.60 -28.05 14.96
C ASN A 72 24.27 -27.42 15.42
N GLN A 73 24.30 -26.11 15.53
CA GLN A 73 23.14 -25.27 15.82
C GLN A 73 22.88 -24.34 14.64
N GLN A 74 21.62 -24.22 14.25
CA GLN A 74 21.21 -23.30 13.17
C GLN A 74 19.97 -22.52 13.58
N THR A 75 19.89 -21.31 13.09
CA THR A 75 18.72 -20.46 13.23
C THR A 75 17.66 -20.84 12.19
N VAL A 76 16.41 -20.90 12.62
CA VAL A 76 15.27 -21.14 11.73
C VAL A 76 15.08 -19.92 10.82
N LYS A 77 15.01 -20.14 9.50
CA LYS A 77 14.80 -19.07 8.51
C LYS A 77 13.41 -19.20 7.92
N ILE A 78 12.42 -18.79 8.71
CA ILE A 78 11.01 -18.83 8.32
C ILE A 78 10.38 -17.48 8.59
N GLN A 79 9.61 -17.01 7.62
CA GLN A 79 8.73 -15.85 7.72
C GLN A 79 7.33 -16.27 7.30
N VAL A 80 6.30 -15.73 7.93
CA VAL A 80 4.91 -15.89 7.49
C VAL A 80 4.44 -14.58 6.92
N TYR A 81 3.74 -14.64 5.81
CA TYR A 81 3.21 -13.47 5.13
C TYR A 81 1.75 -13.63 4.76
N ILE A 82 1.10 -12.49 4.58
CA ILE A 82 -0.20 -12.39 3.93
C ILE A 82 -0.04 -11.65 2.60
N VAL A 83 -0.96 -11.89 1.68
CA VAL A 83 -0.97 -11.26 0.35
C VAL A 83 -2.26 -10.44 0.20
N LEU A 84 -2.11 -9.14 0.19
CA LEU A 84 -3.20 -8.22 -0.07
C LEU A 84 -3.35 -8.04 -1.58
N SER A 85 -4.41 -8.62 -2.17
CA SER A 85 -4.57 -8.70 -3.63
C SER A 85 -5.36 -7.55 -4.24
N ARG A 86 -6.12 -6.81 -3.43
CA ARG A 86 -6.91 -5.66 -3.88
C ARG A 86 -7.26 -4.75 -2.71
N PHE A 87 -7.57 -3.51 -3.05
CA PHE A 87 -8.08 -2.52 -2.12
C PHE A 87 -9.54 -2.19 -2.50
N PRO A 88 -10.52 -2.12 -1.55
CA PRO A 88 -10.35 -2.45 -0.14
C PRO A 88 -10.24 -3.96 0.08
N THR A 89 -9.41 -4.37 1.05
CA THR A 89 -9.42 -5.73 1.61
C THR A 89 -10.33 -5.75 2.84
N PRO A 90 -10.81 -6.91 3.31
CA PRO A 90 -11.50 -7.00 4.58
C PRO A 90 -10.64 -6.43 5.71
N ASP A 91 -11.27 -5.78 6.68
CA ASP A 91 -10.57 -5.27 7.85
C ASP A 91 -9.88 -6.40 8.60
N ILE A 92 -8.62 -6.18 8.92
CA ILE A 92 -7.85 -7.12 9.74
C ILE A 92 -7.63 -6.47 11.09
N LYS A 93 -8.19 -7.06 12.11
CA LYS A 93 -7.97 -6.66 13.50
C LYS A 93 -7.24 -7.76 14.22
N ILE A 94 -6.06 -7.46 14.73
CA ILE A 94 -5.24 -8.34 15.55
C ILE A 94 -5.07 -7.65 16.88
N ASN A 95 -5.39 -8.32 17.98
CA ASN A 95 -5.09 -7.82 19.32
C ASN A 95 -3.88 -8.58 19.86
N LYS A 96 -3.09 -7.94 20.71
CA LYS A 96 -2.01 -8.61 21.44
C LYS A 96 -2.55 -9.85 22.18
N GLY A 97 -1.87 -10.98 21.97
CA GLY A 97 -2.28 -12.27 22.52
C GLY A 97 -3.18 -13.11 21.62
N ASP A 98 -3.68 -12.56 20.52
CA ASP A 98 -4.45 -13.36 19.56
C ASP A 98 -3.58 -14.44 18.93
N VAL A 99 -4.16 -15.63 18.73
CA VAL A 99 -3.53 -16.68 17.93
C VAL A 99 -3.78 -16.35 16.46
N ILE A 100 -2.74 -15.91 15.75
CA ILE A 100 -2.82 -15.52 14.35
C ILE A 100 -2.65 -16.69 13.39
N GLY A 101 -2.05 -17.79 13.83
CA GLY A 101 -1.87 -18.98 13.01
C GLY A 101 -1.07 -20.07 13.70
N GLN A 102 -0.77 -21.11 12.94
CA GLN A 102 0.04 -22.25 13.39
C GLN A 102 0.89 -22.76 12.22
N ILE A 103 2.15 -23.08 12.51
CA ILE A 103 3.06 -23.78 11.60
C ILE A 103 3.33 -25.18 12.18
N ASN A 104 3.27 -26.20 11.35
CA ASN A 104 3.53 -27.58 11.72
C ASN A 104 4.82 -28.06 11.07
N PHE A 105 5.65 -28.73 11.88
CA PHE A 105 6.89 -29.35 11.45
C PHE A 105 6.91 -30.80 11.88
N ARG A 106 7.70 -31.57 11.16
CA ARG A 106 8.10 -32.92 11.51
C ARG A 106 9.61 -33.01 11.57
N GLN A 107 10.14 -33.45 12.71
CA GLN A 107 11.52 -33.85 12.82
C GLN A 107 11.64 -35.34 12.46
N THR A 108 12.67 -35.68 11.75
CA THR A 108 13.14 -37.06 11.52
C THR A 108 14.66 -37.08 11.65
N ASN A 109 15.25 -38.26 11.72
CA ASN A 109 16.69 -38.41 11.65
C ASN A 109 17.09 -39.61 10.75
N ASP A 110 18.37 -39.84 10.63
CA ASP A 110 18.94 -40.91 9.82
C ASP A 110 19.00 -42.28 10.56
N ARG A 111 18.32 -42.40 11.72
CA ARG A 111 18.32 -43.62 12.53
C ARG A 111 16.93 -44.23 12.58
N PRO A 112 16.82 -45.55 12.61
CA PRO A 112 15.52 -46.22 12.81
C PRO A 112 14.99 -45.96 14.23
N GLY A 113 13.69 -45.74 14.33
CA GLY A 113 12.97 -45.66 15.60
C GLY A 113 13.21 -44.39 16.41
N CYS A 114 13.24 -43.24 15.77
CA CYS A 114 13.39 -41.94 16.43
C CYS A 114 12.29 -41.70 17.50
N PRO A 115 12.57 -41.94 18.79
CA PRO A 115 11.52 -41.91 19.85
C PRO A 115 11.02 -40.52 20.18
N ASN A 116 11.78 -39.47 19.84
CA ASN A 116 11.46 -38.08 20.10
C ASN A 116 11.22 -37.26 18.84
N CYS A 117 11.10 -37.90 17.68
CA CYS A 117 10.75 -37.27 16.43
C CYS A 117 9.24 -37.03 16.38
N GLY A 118 8.82 -35.96 16.97
CA GLY A 118 7.41 -35.60 16.97
C GLY A 118 6.99 -34.79 15.78
N PRO A 119 5.68 -34.59 15.58
CA PRO A 119 5.22 -33.37 15.00
C PRO A 119 5.40 -32.24 16.00
N TYR A 120 5.97 -31.12 15.57
CA TYR A 120 6.04 -29.88 16.32
C TYR A 120 4.99 -28.92 15.79
N ARG A 121 4.22 -28.32 16.70
CA ARG A 121 3.17 -27.35 16.36
C ARG A 121 3.49 -26.02 17.01
N TRP A 122 3.86 -25.05 16.21
CA TRP A 122 4.18 -23.72 16.70
C TRP A 122 2.99 -22.80 16.49
N ARG A 123 2.38 -22.40 17.58
CA ARG A 123 1.33 -21.36 17.54
C ARG A 123 2.00 -20.00 17.40
N LEU A 124 1.47 -19.20 16.47
CA LEU A 124 1.89 -17.84 16.23
C LEU A 124 0.96 -16.93 17.02
N ILE A 125 1.50 -16.21 17.97
CA ILE A 125 0.74 -15.34 18.88
C ILE A 125 1.16 -13.90 18.59
N ALA A 126 0.20 -12.98 18.46
CA ALA A 126 0.46 -11.57 18.24
C ALA A 126 1.12 -10.94 19.46
N ASP A 127 2.24 -10.28 19.26
CA ASP A 127 3.00 -9.57 20.29
C ASP A 127 2.49 -8.16 20.57
N ASN A 128 1.78 -7.58 19.60
CA ASN A 128 1.19 -6.26 19.67
C ASN A 128 -0.16 -6.20 18.97
N ASP A 129 -0.91 -5.13 19.21
CA ASP A 129 -2.11 -4.83 18.47
C ASP A 129 -1.73 -4.37 17.05
N ALA A 130 -2.45 -4.83 16.05
CA ALA A 130 -2.32 -4.40 14.67
C ALA A 130 -3.69 -4.29 14.02
N TYR A 131 -3.93 -3.15 13.38
CA TYR A 131 -5.19 -2.87 12.70
C TYR A 131 -4.89 -2.58 11.23
N PHE A 132 -5.57 -3.30 10.35
CA PHE A 132 -5.61 -3.03 8.93
C PHE A 132 -7.05 -2.74 8.57
N VAL A 133 -7.38 -1.48 8.54
CA VAL A 133 -8.70 -1.01 8.11
C VAL A 133 -8.57 -0.61 6.66
N THR A 134 -9.31 -1.28 5.81
CA THR A 134 -9.50 -0.90 4.42
C THR A 134 -10.85 -0.24 4.32
N THR A 135 -10.86 1.04 4.61
CA THR A 135 -12.08 1.82 4.49
C THR A 135 -12.22 2.33 3.05
N SER A 136 -13.43 2.32 2.55
CA SER A 136 -13.78 3.06 1.35
C SER A 136 -13.83 4.55 1.72
N CYS A 137 -13.11 5.37 0.96
CA CYS A 137 -13.12 6.81 1.16
C CYS A 137 -13.54 7.51 -0.12
N THR A 138 -14.26 8.60 0.02
CA THR A 138 -14.71 9.42 -1.11
C THR A 138 -14.13 10.83 -1.00
N ILE A 139 -13.90 11.45 -2.14
CA ILE A 139 -13.54 12.87 -2.28
C ILE A 139 -14.83 13.61 -2.58
N ASN A 140 -15.14 14.65 -1.78
CA ASN A 140 -16.33 15.49 -1.92
C ASN A 140 -17.64 14.70 -2.09
N ASN A 141 -17.77 13.54 -1.44
CA ASN A 141 -18.89 12.61 -1.60
C ASN A 141 -19.16 12.25 -3.08
N GLY A 142 -18.12 12.12 -3.89
CA GLY A 142 -18.22 11.82 -5.31
C GLY A 142 -18.71 12.99 -6.19
N ARG A 143 -18.86 14.17 -5.62
CA ARG A 143 -19.32 15.35 -6.37
C ARG A 143 -18.20 15.99 -7.16
N GLN A 144 -18.53 16.47 -8.34
CA GLN A 144 -17.60 17.19 -9.20
C GLN A 144 -17.16 18.52 -8.57
N ILE A 145 -15.88 18.84 -8.74
CA ILE A 145 -15.31 20.13 -8.36
C ILE A 145 -15.32 21.04 -9.58
N ASN A 146 -16.15 22.03 -9.56
CA ASN A 146 -16.20 23.02 -10.63
C ASN A 146 -15.23 24.17 -10.35
N VAL A 147 -14.29 24.39 -11.27
CA VAL A 147 -13.34 25.50 -11.23
C VAL A 147 -13.73 26.47 -12.33
N ASP A 148 -14.31 27.60 -11.96
CA ASP A 148 -14.71 28.64 -12.88
C ASP A 148 -13.83 29.87 -12.67
N PHE A 149 -13.09 30.25 -13.70
CA PHE A 149 -12.25 31.44 -13.70
C PHE A 149 -12.98 32.68 -14.25
N ASN A 150 -14.28 32.55 -14.59
CA ASN A 150 -15.06 33.58 -15.26
C ASN A 150 -14.37 34.04 -16.58
N GLN A 151 -14.44 35.33 -16.87
CA GLN A 151 -13.75 35.91 -18.02
C GLN A 151 -12.30 36.19 -17.69
N ILE A 152 -11.40 35.54 -18.41
CA ILE A 152 -9.96 35.74 -18.29
C ILE A 152 -9.48 36.65 -19.43
N ARG A 153 -8.88 37.76 -19.06
CA ARG A 153 -8.17 38.58 -20.02
C ARG A 153 -6.81 37.94 -20.34
N GLN A 154 -6.46 37.88 -21.63
CA GLN A 154 -5.22 37.25 -22.12
C GLN A 154 -3.96 37.86 -21.50
N ASP A 155 -3.95 39.18 -21.29
CA ASP A 155 -2.83 39.93 -20.73
C ASP A 155 -2.60 39.66 -19.22
N PHE A 156 -3.57 39.07 -18.52
CA PHE A 156 -3.41 38.66 -17.11
C PHE A 156 -2.91 37.21 -16.96
N LEU A 157 -2.80 36.48 -18.06
CA LEU A 157 -2.22 35.14 -18.02
C LEU A 157 -0.69 35.23 -17.88
N THR A 158 -0.14 34.54 -16.92
CA THR A 158 1.30 34.47 -16.66
C THR A 158 1.88 33.12 -17.08
N GLN A 159 3.18 33.03 -17.28
CA GLN A 159 3.88 31.78 -17.55
C GLN A 159 4.18 31.01 -16.27
N ASN A 160 4.30 31.69 -15.14
CA ASN A 160 4.65 31.13 -13.87
C ASN A 160 3.48 31.18 -12.91
N VAL A 161 3.26 30.11 -12.18
CA VAL A 161 2.20 30.01 -11.16
C VAL A 161 2.40 31.04 -10.04
N ALA A 162 3.65 31.33 -9.68
CA ALA A 162 3.98 32.27 -8.60
C ALA A 162 3.50 33.70 -8.92
N ASP A 163 3.58 34.10 -10.18
CA ASP A 163 3.25 35.47 -10.64
C ASP A 163 1.77 35.64 -10.97
N ALA A 164 0.99 34.56 -10.86
CA ALA A 164 -0.40 34.56 -11.30
C ALA A 164 -1.31 35.39 -10.36
N GLN A 165 -2.07 36.30 -10.97
CA GLN A 165 -3.09 37.09 -10.29
C GLN A 165 -4.46 36.39 -10.27
N ILE A 166 -4.70 35.49 -11.24
CA ILE A 166 -5.94 34.72 -11.33
C ILE A 166 -5.73 33.37 -10.66
N LYS A 167 -6.43 33.13 -9.57
CA LYS A 167 -6.40 31.91 -8.78
C LYS A 167 -7.79 31.55 -8.31
N GLN A 168 -8.08 30.25 -8.23
CA GLN A 168 -9.33 29.74 -7.67
C GLN A 168 -9.03 28.66 -6.64
N ASP A 169 -9.37 28.92 -5.39
CA ASP A 169 -9.25 27.95 -4.32
C ASP A 169 -10.50 27.07 -4.25
N LYS A 170 -10.29 25.78 -4.10
CA LYS A 170 -11.35 24.79 -3.94
C LYS A 170 -11.04 23.90 -2.74
N ALA A 171 -12.01 23.83 -1.84
CA ALA A 171 -11.92 22.90 -0.73
C ALA A 171 -12.14 21.47 -1.22
N LEU A 172 -11.31 20.55 -0.73
CA LEU A 172 -11.53 19.12 -0.79
C LEU A 172 -12.00 18.63 0.57
N SER A 173 -12.96 17.74 0.59
CA SER A 173 -13.31 16.98 1.78
C SER A 173 -13.12 15.49 1.51
N TYR A 174 -12.66 14.78 2.49
CA TYR A 174 -12.51 13.34 2.47
C TYR A 174 -13.41 12.73 3.53
N GLN A 175 -14.14 11.71 3.17
CA GLN A 175 -14.97 10.97 4.09
C GLN A 175 -14.81 9.48 3.84
N CYS A 176 -14.54 8.73 4.90
CA CYS A 176 -14.42 7.29 4.88
C CYS A 176 -15.60 6.63 5.59
N ASP A 177 -15.96 5.43 5.16
CA ASP A 177 -17.03 4.64 5.78
C ASP A 177 -16.67 4.26 7.23
N ASP A 178 -15.38 4.03 7.49
CA ASP A 178 -14.89 3.83 8.84
C ASP A 178 -14.51 5.17 9.49
N HIS A 179 -15.33 5.60 10.44
CA HIS A 179 -15.10 6.81 11.22
C HIS A 179 -13.93 6.76 12.19
N SER A 180 -13.29 5.60 12.36
CA SER A 180 -12.07 5.46 13.15
C SER A 180 -10.80 5.50 12.31
N ALA A 181 -10.90 5.48 10.99
CA ALA A 181 -9.77 5.44 10.07
C ALA A 181 -8.86 6.66 10.27
N THR A 182 -7.60 6.40 10.60
CA THR A 182 -6.57 7.44 10.73
C THR A 182 -5.34 6.95 9.99
N GLN A 183 -5.09 7.53 8.81
CA GLN A 183 -4.02 7.08 7.92
C GLN A 183 -3.56 8.17 6.95
N ASP A 184 -2.33 8.05 6.50
CA ASP A 184 -1.85 8.83 5.35
C ASP A 184 -2.42 8.23 4.06
N VAL A 185 -2.77 9.10 3.14
CA VAL A 185 -3.30 8.73 1.82
C VAL A 185 -2.61 9.54 0.72
N LEU A 186 -2.56 8.98 -0.47
CA LEU A 186 -2.12 9.68 -1.66
C LEU A 186 -3.32 10.02 -2.54
N ILE A 187 -3.39 11.26 -3.01
CA ILE A 187 -4.38 11.70 -3.99
C ILE A 187 -3.64 11.93 -5.31
N ARG A 188 -3.94 11.12 -6.30
CA ARG A 188 -3.36 11.21 -7.64
C ARG A 188 -4.22 12.11 -8.52
N LEU A 189 -3.57 13.06 -9.20
CA LEU A 189 -4.16 13.86 -10.27
C LEU A 189 -4.03 13.10 -11.60
N VAL A 190 -5.13 12.63 -12.16
CA VAL A 190 -5.15 11.97 -13.47
C VAL A 190 -5.68 12.93 -14.52
N SER A 191 -4.85 13.33 -15.47
CA SER A 191 -5.20 14.18 -16.59
C SER A 191 -4.19 14.10 -17.70
N ASP A 192 -4.56 14.55 -18.90
CA ASP A 192 -3.60 14.88 -19.95
C ASP A 192 -2.81 16.13 -19.55
N ALA A 193 -1.54 16.15 -19.91
CA ALA A 193 -0.71 17.34 -19.76
C ALA A 193 -0.90 18.31 -20.93
N ALA A 194 -0.73 19.60 -20.64
CA ALA A 194 -0.71 20.64 -21.68
C ALA A 194 0.44 20.39 -22.67
N GLY A 195 0.21 20.63 -23.95
CA GLY A 195 1.21 20.33 -24.98
C GLY A 195 2.51 21.12 -24.85
N PHE A 196 2.51 22.24 -24.12
CA PHE A 196 3.67 23.09 -23.89
C PHE A 196 4.37 22.84 -22.55
N SER A 197 3.76 22.08 -21.65
CA SER A 197 4.35 21.77 -20.34
C SER A 197 3.75 20.52 -19.73
N PRO A 198 4.57 19.60 -19.21
CA PRO A 198 4.09 18.43 -18.48
C PRO A 198 3.53 18.75 -17.08
N ASP A 199 3.69 19.98 -16.62
CA ASP A 199 3.34 20.40 -15.26
C ASP A 199 1.89 20.88 -15.12
N TYR A 200 1.19 21.07 -16.24
CA TYR A 200 -0.13 21.70 -16.26
C TYR A 200 -1.18 20.79 -16.91
N ILE A 201 -2.40 20.86 -16.40
CA ILE A 201 -3.57 20.18 -16.96
C ILE A 201 -3.87 20.78 -18.33
N LYS A 202 -4.09 19.91 -19.32
CA LYS A 202 -4.48 20.28 -20.67
C LYS A 202 -5.84 20.96 -20.67
N THR A 203 -5.95 21.99 -21.51
CA THR A 203 -7.23 22.65 -21.79
C THR A 203 -7.58 22.57 -23.28
N SER A 204 -8.77 23.04 -23.63
CA SER A 204 -9.20 23.20 -25.04
C SER A 204 -8.36 24.22 -25.83
N ASN A 205 -7.61 25.10 -25.13
CA ASN A 205 -6.72 26.07 -25.76
C ASN A 205 -5.27 25.54 -25.69
N ALA A 206 -4.63 25.37 -26.84
CA ALA A 206 -3.27 24.82 -26.95
C ALA A 206 -2.20 25.66 -26.21
N ASN A 207 -2.45 26.96 -26.01
CA ASN A 207 -1.54 27.89 -25.34
C ASN A 207 -1.93 28.22 -23.91
N VAL A 208 -2.95 27.55 -23.34
CA VAL A 208 -3.38 27.74 -21.94
C VAL A 208 -3.49 26.38 -21.27
N GLY A 209 -2.87 26.25 -20.12
CA GLY A 209 -3.00 25.10 -19.21
C GLY A 209 -3.52 25.55 -17.85
N VAL A 210 -3.85 24.61 -17.00
CA VAL A 210 -4.22 24.88 -15.60
C VAL A 210 -3.27 24.16 -14.68
N ALA A 211 -2.58 24.90 -13.82
CA ALA A 211 -1.81 24.33 -12.74
C ALA A 211 -2.74 23.99 -11.57
N MET A 212 -2.58 22.82 -10.98
CA MET A 212 -3.14 22.48 -9.68
C MET A 212 -2.04 22.60 -8.62
N VAL A 213 -2.28 23.39 -7.59
CA VAL A 213 -1.30 23.67 -6.52
C VAL A 213 -1.82 23.14 -5.20
N TYR A 214 -0.98 22.43 -4.50
CA TYR A 214 -1.20 21.93 -3.15
C TYR A 214 -0.01 22.30 -2.27
N ASN A 215 -0.24 22.93 -1.12
CA ASN A 215 0.81 23.39 -0.19
C ASN A 215 1.93 24.15 -0.91
N ASN A 216 1.59 25.11 -1.75
CA ASN A 216 2.49 25.93 -2.58
C ASN A 216 3.34 25.16 -3.60
N ALA A 217 3.07 23.89 -3.85
CA ALA A 217 3.74 23.08 -4.85
C ALA A 217 2.78 22.69 -5.98
N VAL A 218 3.26 22.74 -7.22
CA VAL A 218 2.47 22.27 -8.38
C VAL A 218 2.39 20.76 -8.36
N VAL A 219 1.17 20.24 -8.37
CA VAL A 219 0.89 18.82 -8.55
C VAL A 219 0.77 18.56 -10.05
N LYS A 220 1.74 17.88 -10.60
CA LYS A 220 1.80 17.59 -12.06
C LYS A 220 0.75 16.55 -12.46
N PRO A 221 0.25 16.58 -13.69
CA PRO A 221 -0.53 15.49 -14.25
C PRO A 221 0.09 14.13 -14.00
N ASN A 222 -0.74 13.17 -13.58
CA ASN A 222 -0.39 11.80 -13.22
C ASN A 222 0.53 11.63 -11.98
N ASN A 223 0.82 12.70 -11.26
CA ASN A 223 1.49 12.66 -9.96
C ASN A 223 0.46 12.69 -8.82
N ALA A 224 0.95 12.40 -7.61
CA ALA A 224 0.13 12.40 -6.40
C ALA A 224 0.70 13.36 -5.35
N PHE A 225 -0.17 13.86 -4.49
CA PHE A 225 0.20 14.54 -3.25
C PHE A 225 -0.24 13.69 -2.05
N ARG A 226 0.45 13.88 -0.94
CA ARG A 226 0.14 13.17 0.32
C ARG A 226 -0.72 14.06 1.19
N THR A 227 -1.75 13.45 1.76
CA THR A 227 -2.59 14.05 2.80
C THR A 227 -2.90 13.02 3.89
N ARG A 228 -3.65 13.41 4.91
CA ARG A 228 -3.98 12.58 6.06
C ARG A 228 -5.47 12.58 6.33
N ILE A 229 -6.00 11.39 6.63
CA ILE A 229 -7.34 11.21 7.17
C ILE A 229 -7.20 10.96 8.67
N VAL A 230 -8.04 11.60 9.47
CA VAL A 230 -8.10 11.45 10.92
C VAL A 230 -9.55 11.23 11.31
N ASN A 231 -9.81 10.14 12.04
CA ASN A 231 -11.16 9.76 12.47
C ASN A 231 -12.16 9.72 11.29
N GLY A 232 -11.75 9.09 10.19
CA GLY A 232 -12.55 8.92 8.99
C GLY A 232 -12.77 10.17 8.14
N MET A 233 -12.17 11.30 8.50
CA MET A 233 -12.35 12.56 7.81
C MET A 233 -11.02 13.25 7.52
N GLY A 234 -11.02 14.08 6.46
CA GLY A 234 -9.92 14.96 6.14
C GLY A 234 -10.37 16.08 5.22
N SER A 235 -9.57 17.13 5.14
CA SER A 235 -9.82 18.23 4.24
C SER A 235 -8.53 18.91 3.83
N ASP A 236 -8.51 19.38 2.58
CA ASP A 236 -7.43 20.15 1.99
C ASP A 236 -7.98 21.30 1.14
N THR A 237 -7.11 22.20 0.75
CA THR A 237 -7.42 23.23 -0.23
C THR A 237 -6.49 23.06 -1.44
N LEU A 238 -7.08 23.01 -2.63
CA LEU A 238 -6.36 23.07 -3.89
C LEU A 238 -6.54 24.43 -4.53
N THR A 239 -5.45 25.01 -5.00
CA THR A 239 -5.49 26.25 -5.79
C THR A 239 -5.32 25.91 -7.26
N PHE A 240 -6.21 26.38 -8.10
CA PHE A 240 -6.13 26.25 -9.54
C PHE A 240 -5.72 27.57 -10.17
N VAL A 241 -4.78 27.51 -11.09
CA VAL A 241 -4.15 28.69 -11.71
C VAL A 241 -4.08 28.51 -13.22
N PRO A 242 -4.73 29.35 -14.02
CA PRO A 242 -4.55 29.35 -15.46
C PRO A 242 -3.17 29.92 -15.81
N VAL A 243 -2.42 29.20 -16.62
CA VAL A 243 -1.08 29.57 -17.07
C VAL A 243 -0.99 29.54 -18.59
N LYS A 244 -0.17 30.41 -19.18
CA LYS A 244 0.01 30.46 -20.62
C LYS A 244 1.35 29.86 -21.06
N ASN A 245 1.39 29.39 -22.29
CA ASN A 245 2.63 29.08 -22.99
C ASN A 245 3.50 30.35 -23.17
N ASN A 246 4.76 30.16 -23.47
CA ASN A 246 5.69 31.26 -23.79
C ASN A 246 5.42 31.84 -25.17
N VAL A 247 4.25 32.46 -25.33
CA VAL A 247 3.82 33.17 -26.53
C VAL A 247 3.27 34.55 -26.13
N PRO A 248 3.28 35.52 -27.05
CA PRO A 248 2.60 36.80 -26.83
C PRO A 248 1.10 36.55 -26.49
N TYR A 249 0.56 37.34 -25.60
CA TYR A 249 -0.86 37.19 -25.21
C TYR A 249 -1.81 37.33 -26.41
N THR A 250 -1.43 38.13 -27.41
CA THR A 250 -2.18 38.31 -28.66
C THR A 250 -2.27 37.05 -29.52
N SER A 251 -1.39 36.08 -29.29
CA SER A 251 -1.38 34.77 -29.99
C SER A 251 -2.24 33.72 -29.28
N ILE A 252 -2.82 34.04 -28.16
CA ILE A 252 -3.71 33.13 -27.44
C ILE A 252 -5.12 33.29 -28.04
N ALA A 253 -5.69 32.20 -28.55
CA ALA A 253 -7.05 32.24 -29.10
C ALA A 253 -8.06 32.65 -28.04
N THR A 254 -8.98 33.53 -28.43
CA THR A 254 -10.16 33.90 -27.62
C THR A 254 -11.27 32.85 -27.79
N GLY A 255 -12.12 32.71 -26.78
CA GLY A 255 -13.26 31.81 -26.82
C GLY A 255 -13.41 30.98 -25.55
N PRO A 256 -14.32 30.02 -25.50
CA PRO A 256 -14.52 29.15 -24.35
C PRO A 256 -13.26 28.34 -24.01
N LEU A 257 -12.90 28.31 -22.74
CA LEU A 257 -11.79 27.52 -22.20
C LEU A 257 -12.38 26.44 -21.30
N SER A 258 -12.00 25.20 -21.55
CA SER A 258 -12.37 24.05 -20.72
C SER A 258 -11.21 23.08 -20.55
N GLY A 259 -11.20 22.36 -19.45
CA GLY A 259 -10.27 21.27 -19.15
C GLY A 259 -10.88 20.36 -18.12
N SER A 260 -10.38 19.14 -18.01
CA SER A 260 -10.87 18.17 -17.04
C SER A 260 -9.70 17.37 -16.45
N ALA A 261 -9.88 16.94 -15.21
CA ALA A 261 -8.99 16.06 -14.49
C ALA A 261 -9.78 15.23 -13.49
N THR A 262 -9.19 14.13 -13.04
CA THR A 262 -9.78 13.26 -12.02
C THR A 262 -8.81 13.14 -10.84
N LEU A 263 -9.35 13.24 -9.63
CA LEU A 263 -8.63 12.96 -8.40
C LEU A 263 -8.98 11.55 -7.92
N ILE A 264 -7.97 10.74 -7.66
CA ILE A 264 -8.14 9.34 -7.26
C ILE A 264 -7.37 9.07 -5.98
N PHE A 265 -8.01 8.43 -5.00
CA PHE A 265 -7.28 7.84 -3.87
C PHE A 265 -6.37 6.74 -4.39
N SER A 266 -5.13 6.75 -3.90
CA SER A 266 -4.18 5.67 -4.11
C SER A 266 -3.57 5.26 -2.77
N ALA A 267 -3.15 4.01 -2.67
CA ALA A 267 -2.40 3.56 -1.50
C ALA A 267 -1.06 4.31 -1.40
N PRO A 268 -0.58 4.59 -0.17
CA PRO A 268 0.73 5.18 0.06
C PRO A 268 1.86 4.29 -0.45
#